data_676c32d91ed19a13989257b2f989a912
#
_entry.id   676c32d91ed19a13989257b2f989a912
#
_cell.length_a   1.000
_cell.length_b   1.000
_cell.length_c   1.000
_cell.angle_alpha   90.00
_cell.angle_beta   90.00
_cell.angle_gamma   90.00
#
_symmetry.space_group_name_H-M   'P 1'
#
loop_
_entity.id
_entity.type
_entity.pdbx_description
1 polymer ?
#
loop_
_entity_poly.entity_id
_entity_poly.type
_entity_poly.pdbx_seq_one_letter_code
_entity_poly.pdbx_strand_id
1 'polypeptide(L)'
;MVFYFSGTGNSQLAAKQIAAELSDEMVSINHCLKKGEKKTFRSERPLVFVAPIYAWRIPKVVEQWIRATRFEGNPNAYFVLTRGGGTQGNAAAYAAKLCAETGFIYRGLASAQMPENYIALSSAPSESECASIIARAKPVFSKLASQISQGKPFPEMPVSLGGRFISGPFNPLYYHLYIKDKGFTVSDDCVSCGKCAKRCPLNNIGMAEGRPVWKGNCTHCMACICGCPTEAIEYKSISKGKRRYDIMEE
;
A
#
# COMPACT_ATOMS: atom_id res chain seq x y z
N MET A 1 17.32 -3.01 -3.36
CA MET A 1 16.66 -1.78 -2.87
C MET A 1 15.19 -2.05 -2.60
N VAL A 2 14.68 -1.65 -1.45
CA VAL A 2 13.31 -1.93 -1.01
C VAL A 2 12.45 -0.67 -1.15
N PHE A 3 11.44 -0.71 -2.03
CA PHE A 3 10.49 0.37 -2.25
C PHE A 3 9.19 0.06 -1.54
N TYR A 4 8.59 1.03 -0.84
CA TYR A 4 7.31 0.78 -0.19
C TYR A 4 6.29 1.90 -0.40
N PHE A 5 5.02 1.48 -0.52
CA PHE A 5 3.86 2.36 -0.44
C PHE A 5 2.98 1.92 0.73
N SER A 6 2.63 2.86 1.62
CA SER A 6 1.82 2.54 2.79
C SER A 6 0.88 3.69 3.14
N GLY A 7 -0.35 3.39 3.51
CA GLY A 7 -1.32 4.38 4.03
C GLY A 7 -1.26 4.51 5.55
N THR A 8 -1.23 3.38 6.25
CA THR A 8 -1.37 3.29 7.71
C THR A 8 -0.27 2.48 8.40
N GLY A 9 0.86 2.23 7.72
CA GLY A 9 2.06 1.63 8.30
C GLY A 9 2.29 0.15 8.02
N ASN A 10 1.29 -0.64 7.64
CA ASN A 10 1.45 -2.09 7.43
C ASN A 10 2.58 -2.44 6.44
N SER A 11 2.55 -1.87 5.25
CA SER A 11 3.59 -2.11 4.24
C SER A 11 4.92 -1.45 4.60
N GLN A 12 4.91 -0.34 5.35
CA GLN A 12 6.14 0.27 5.88
C GLN A 12 6.83 -0.67 6.88
N LEU A 13 6.08 -1.29 7.81
CA LEU A 13 6.62 -2.25 8.76
C LEU A 13 7.23 -3.46 8.03
N ALA A 14 6.52 -4.01 7.04
CA ALA A 14 7.03 -5.11 6.23
C ALA A 14 8.33 -4.73 5.48
N ALA A 15 8.34 -3.55 4.86
CA ALA A 15 9.51 -3.04 4.15
C ALA A 15 10.71 -2.80 5.08
N LYS A 16 10.46 -2.24 6.27
CA LYS A 16 11.49 -1.98 7.30
C LYS A 16 12.16 -3.28 7.74
N GLN A 17 11.39 -4.32 8.01
CA GLN A 17 11.92 -5.62 8.39
C GLN A 17 12.71 -6.26 7.24
N ILE A 18 12.16 -6.30 6.04
CA ILE A 18 12.81 -6.89 4.86
C ILE A 18 14.11 -6.14 4.53
N ALA A 19 14.09 -4.80 4.54
CA ALA A 19 15.28 -3.99 4.28
C ALA A 19 16.38 -4.22 5.31
N ALA A 20 16.02 -4.30 6.59
CA ALA A 20 16.97 -4.59 7.67
C ALA A 20 17.62 -5.98 7.50
N GLU A 21 16.86 -7.03 7.20
CA GLU A 21 17.36 -8.38 7.00
C GLU A 21 18.20 -8.52 5.72
N LEU A 22 17.91 -7.73 4.69
CA LEU A 22 18.71 -7.66 3.46
C LEU A 22 19.91 -6.71 3.57
N SER A 23 20.03 -5.93 4.66
CA SER A 23 20.98 -4.81 4.78
C SER A 23 20.92 -3.89 3.56
N ASP A 24 19.71 -3.48 3.16
CA ASP A 24 19.45 -2.73 1.94
C ASP A 24 18.71 -1.41 2.22
N GLU A 25 18.77 -0.48 1.28
CA GLU A 25 18.10 0.81 1.38
C GLU A 25 16.58 0.68 1.27
N MET A 26 15.87 1.53 2.02
CA MET A 26 14.43 1.63 1.98
C MET A 26 13.99 2.97 1.39
N VAL A 27 13.14 2.93 0.35
CA VAL A 27 12.63 4.11 -0.36
C VAL A 27 11.11 4.22 -0.24
N SER A 28 10.63 5.38 0.20
CA SER A 28 9.20 5.66 0.30
C SER A 28 8.62 6.12 -1.04
N ILE A 29 7.78 5.27 -1.65
CA ILE A 29 7.00 5.65 -2.84
C ILE A 29 6.03 6.80 -2.52
N ASN A 30 5.46 6.84 -1.30
CA ASN A 30 4.62 7.95 -0.84
C ASN A 30 5.36 9.29 -0.95
N HIS A 31 6.62 9.31 -0.52
CA HIS A 31 7.45 10.52 -0.57
C HIS A 31 7.78 10.92 -2.01
N CYS A 32 8.15 9.95 -2.85
CA CYS A 32 8.42 10.20 -4.28
C CYS A 32 7.18 10.78 -4.99
N LEU A 33 6.02 10.17 -4.77
CA LEU A 33 4.74 10.65 -5.32
C LEU A 33 4.40 12.05 -4.85
N LYS A 34 4.58 12.32 -3.55
CA LYS A 34 4.28 13.63 -2.95
C LYS A 34 5.15 14.73 -3.51
N LYS A 35 6.42 14.47 -3.73
CA LYS A 35 7.36 15.43 -4.32
C LYS A 35 7.22 15.58 -5.82
N GLY A 36 6.63 14.60 -6.52
CA GLY A 36 6.55 14.60 -7.99
C GLY A 36 7.93 14.49 -8.67
N GLU A 37 8.94 14.01 -7.95
CA GLU A 37 10.31 13.91 -8.46
C GLU A 37 10.44 12.75 -9.46
N LYS A 38 10.96 13.06 -10.64
CA LYS A 38 11.42 12.06 -11.61
C LYS A 38 12.86 11.69 -11.26
N LYS A 39 13.02 10.66 -10.46
CA LYS A 39 14.32 10.17 -10.01
C LYS A 39 14.67 8.86 -10.70
N THR A 40 15.95 8.69 -11.08
CA THR A 40 16.49 7.38 -11.46
C THR A 40 17.01 6.67 -10.23
N PHE A 41 16.60 5.41 -10.03
CA PHE A 41 17.12 4.56 -8.96
C PHE A 41 18.08 3.55 -9.55
N ARG A 42 19.27 3.45 -8.97
CA ARG A 42 20.27 2.46 -9.36
C ARG A 42 20.52 1.48 -8.22
N SER A 43 20.45 0.19 -8.52
CA SER A 43 20.70 -0.87 -7.53
C SER A 43 21.34 -2.08 -8.18
N GLU A 44 22.44 -2.55 -7.61
CA GLU A 44 23.06 -3.83 -7.99
C GLU A 44 22.33 -5.03 -7.31
N ARG A 45 21.44 -4.75 -6.36
CA ARG A 45 20.60 -5.75 -5.68
C ARG A 45 19.21 -5.81 -6.32
N PRO A 46 18.49 -6.92 -6.16
CA PRO A 46 17.11 -7.02 -6.65
C PRO A 46 16.22 -5.87 -6.12
N LEU A 47 15.23 -5.48 -6.90
CA LEU A 47 14.21 -4.52 -6.52
C LEU A 47 13.10 -5.25 -5.75
N VAL A 48 12.72 -4.74 -4.60
CA VAL A 48 11.65 -5.30 -3.78
C VAL A 48 10.56 -4.25 -3.62
N PHE A 49 9.37 -4.52 -4.17
CA PHE A 49 8.24 -3.62 -4.07
C PHE A 49 7.27 -4.10 -2.99
N VAL A 50 7.09 -3.30 -1.95
CA VAL A 50 6.22 -3.60 -0.79
C VAL A 50 5.02 -2.66 -0.80
N ALA A 51 3.80 -3.19 -0.92
CA ALA A 51 2.59 -2.39 -1.03
C ALA A 51 1.37 -3.13 -0.45
N PRO A 52 0.27 -2.43 -0.12
CA PRO A 52 -0.98 -3.09 0.21
C PRO A 52 -1.63 -3.68 -1.05
N ILE A 53 -2.53 -4.64 -0.86
CA ILE A 53 -3.44 -5.08 -1.92
C ILE A 53 -4.64 -4.13 -1.94
N TYR A 54 -4.86 -3.47 -3.09
CA TYR A 54 -6.07 -2.69 -3.35
C TYR A 54 -6.88 -3.34 -4.46
N ALA A 55 -8.13 -3.68 -4.15
CA ALA A 55 -9.02 -4.33 -5.11
C ALA A 55 -8.34 -5.51 -5.84
N TRP A 56 -7.69 -6.40 -5.07
CA TRP A 56 -7.01 -7.63 -5.52
C TRP A 56 -5.87 -7.44 -6.51
N ARG A 57 -5.22 -6.28 -6.50
CA ARG A 57 -4.01 -5.94 -7.28
C ARG A 57 -3.03 -5.09 -6.47
N ILE A 58 -1.87 -4.85 -7.05
CA ILE A 58 -1.00 -3.72 -6.67
C ILE A 58 -1.81 -2.42 -6.85
N PRO A 59 -1.73 -1.45 -5.93
CA PRO A 59 -2.43 -0.18 -6.09
C PRO A 59 -2.07 0.50 -7.43
N LYS A 60 -3.07 1.01 -8.16
CA LYS A 60 -2.86 1.67 -9.46
C LYS A 60 -1.80 2.77 -9.39
N VAL A 61 -1.77 3.53 -8.31
CA VAL A 61 -0.79 4.58 -8.10
C VAL A 61 0.65 4.05 -8.02
N VAL A 62 0.84 2.86 -7.44
CA VAL A 62 2.16 2.19 -7.36
C VAL A 62 2.56 1.66 -8.74
N GLU A 63 1.65 1.00 -9.46
CA GLU A 63 1.92 0.55 -10.83
C GLU A 63 2.29 1.72 -11.75
N GLN A 64 1.56 2.83 -11.67
CA GLN A 64 1.83 4.04 -12.45
C GLN A 64 3.19 4.65 -12.11
N TRP A 65 3.53 4.69 -10.81
CA TRP A 65 4.82 5.18 -10.35
C TRP A 65 5.97 4.29 -10.85
N ILE A 66 5.83 2.97 -10.78
CA ILE A 66 6.83 2.02 -11.31
C ILE A 66 7.05 2.25 -12.82
N ARG A 67 5.97 2.39 -13.63
CA ARG A 67 6.07 2.65 -15.07
C ARG A 67 6.73 3.99 -15.41
N ALA A 68 6.53 5.00 -14.55
CA ALA A 68 7.06 6.35 -14.77
C ALA A 68 8.48 6.56 -14.24
N THR A 69 9.00 5.59 -13.48
CA THR A 69 10.29 5.68 -12.80
C THR A 69 11.35 4.93 -13.60
N ARG A 70 12.54 5.50 -13.70
CA ARG A 70 13.69 4.83 -14.30
C ARG A 70 14.47 4.05 -13.26
N PHE A 71 14.70 2.77 -13.55
CA PHE A 71 15.51 1.87 -12.73
C PHE A 71 16.71 1.38 -13.53
N GLU A 72 17.88 1.30 -12.89
CA GLU A 72 19.12 0.84 -13.51
C GLU A 72 19.80 -0.20 -12.60
N GLY A 73 20.59 -1.09 -13.20
CA GLY A 73 21.31 -2.15 -12.51
C GLY A 73 20.57 -3.47 -12.55
N ASN A 74 20.31 -4.09 -11.40
CA ASN A 74 19.72 -5.41 -11.31
C ASN A 74 18.24 -5.42 -11.72
N PRO A 75 17.83 -6.15 -12.78
CA PRO A 75 16.45 -6.15 -13.26
C PRO A 75 15.50 -7.08 -12.50
N ASN A 76 16.00 -7.87 -11.53
CA ASN A 76 15.14 -8.81 -10.79
C ASN A 76 14.20 -8.04 -9.85
N ALA A 77 12.89 -8.33 -9.94
CA ALA A 77 11.86 -7.65 -9.15
C ALA A 77 11.01 -8.66 -8.36
N TYR A 78 10.90 -8.43 -7.06
CA TYR A 78 10.06 -9.14 -6.10
C TYR A 78 8.93 -8.25 -5.62
N PHE A 79 7.76 -8.84 -5.38
CA PHE A 79 6.61 -8.12 -4.83
C PHE A 79 6.17 -8.75 -3.52
N VAL A 80 6.14 -7.95 -2.44
CA VAL A 80 5.63 -8.37 -1.13
C VAL A 80 4.41 -7.51 -0.80
N LEU A 81 3.24 -8.13 -0.77
CA LEU A 81 2.01 -7.39 -0.54
C LEU A 81 1.44 -7.64 0.85
N THR A 82 0.86 -6.60 1.45
CA THR A 82 0.12 -6.69 2.70
C THR A 82 -1.38 -6.66 2.43
N ARG A 83 -2.17 -7.47 3.16
CA ARG A 83 -3.62 -7.56 3.03
C ARG A 83 -4.29 -7.67 4.39
N GLY A 84 -5.47 -7.12 4.58
CA GLY A 84 -6.25 -7.28 5.79
C GLY A 84 -6.79 -8.70 5.92
N GLY A 85 -7.59 -9.13 4.96
CA GLY A 85 -8.19 -10.47 4.92
C GLY A 85 -8.33 -10.98 3.50
N GLY A 86 -9.04 -12.10 3.34
CA GLY A 86 -9.39 -12.66 2.05
C GLY A 86 -8.20 -13.13 1.20
N THR A 87 -8.37 -13.09 -0.11
CA THR A 87 -7.40 -13.57 -1.10
C THR A 87 -6.64 -12.42 -1.76
N GLN A 88 -5.43 -12.70 -2.24
CA GLN A 88 -4.67 -11.78 -3.10
C GLN A 88 -5.21 -11.70 -4.55
N GLY A 89 -6.21 -12.52 -4.88
CA GLY A 89 -6.74 -12.62 -6.24
C GLY A 89 -5.66 -13.07 -7.22
N ASN A 90 -5.63 -12.46 -8.40
CA ASN A 90 -4.64 -12.71 -9.45
C ASN A 90 -3.55 -11.61 -9.50
N ALA A 91 -3.23 -10.98 -8.36
CA ALA A 91 -2.24 -9.90 -8.29
C ALA A 91 -0.87 -10.31 -8.90
N ALA A 92 -0.49 -11.58 -8.76
CA ALA A 92 0.76 -12.12 -9.31
C ALA A 92 0.85 -11.97 -10.84
N ALA A 93 -0.22 -12.30 -11.58
CA ALA A 93 -0.23 -12.16 -13.04
C ALA A 93 -0.12 -10.69 -13.46
N TYR A 94 -0.70 -9.76 -12.71
CA TYR A 94 -0.58 -8.32 -13.00
C TYR A 94 0.80 -7.76 -12.63
N ALA A 95 1.44 -8.29 -11.59
CA ALA A 95 2.83 -7.97 -11.26
C ALA A 95 3.79 -8.48 -12.36
N ALA A 96 3.59 -9.71 -12.84
CA ALA A 96 4.37 -10.27 -13.94
C ALA A 96 4.19 -9.46 -15.24
N LYS A 97 2.95 -9.05 -15.55
CA LYS A 97 2.66 -8.16 -16.68
C LYS A 97 3.36 -6.82 -16.53
N LEU A 98 3.31 -6.21 -15.34
CA LEU A 98 4.02 -4.96 -15.07
C LEU A 98 5.53 -5.10 -15.28
N CYS A 99 6.13 -6.20 -14.83
CA CYS A 99 7.55 -6.50 -15.07
C CYS A 99 7.87 -6.59 -16.56
N ALA A 100 7.06 -7.30 -17.34
CA ALA A 100 7.23 -7.41 -18.80
C ALA A 100 7.16 -6.03 -19.50
N GLU A 101 6.27 -5.15 -19.04
CA GLU A 101 6.10 -3.79 -19.58
C GLU A 101 7.27 -2.85 -19.22
N THR A 102 7.96 -3.12 -18.10
CA THR A 102 9.04 -2.25 -17.56
C THR A 102 10.44 -2.84 -17.72
N GLY A 103 10.57 -4.00 -18.37
CA GLY A 103 11.85 -4.66 -18.59
C GLY A 103 12.43 -5.38 -17.34
N PHE A 104 11.61 -5.58 -16.30
CA PHE A 104 12.04 -6.33 -15.13
C PHE A 104 11.91 -7.83 -15.33
N ILE A 105 12.77 -8.58 -14.63
CA ILE A 105 12.65 -10.03 -14.49
C ILE A 105 11.78 -10.29 -13.25
N TYR A 106 10.56 -10.78 -13.48
CA TYR A 106 9.63 -11.13 -12.40
C TYR A 106 10.14 -12.32 -11.59
N ARG A 107 10.32 -12.12 -10.28
CA ARG A 107 10.81 -13.14 -9.33
C ARG A 107 9.74 -13.64 -8.38
N GLY A 108 8.50 -13.21 -8.55
CA GLY A 108 7.34 -13.68 -7.80
C GLY A 108 6.67 -12.61 -6.97
N LEU A 109 5.45 -12.95 -6.53
CA LEU A 109 4.65 -12.15 -5.62
C LEU A 109 4.23 -13.01 -4.42
N ALA A 110 4.46 -12.50 -3.22
CA ALA A 110 3.97 -13.10 -1.99
C ALA A 110 3.12 -12.08 -1.22
N SER A 111 2.20 -12.56 -0.37
CA SER A 111 1.42 -11.68 0.49
C SER A 111 1.36 -12.18 1.93
N ALA A 112 1.34 -11.23 2.88
CA ALA A 112 1.14 -11.50 4.29
C ALA A 112 -0.12 -10.80 4.81
N GLN A 113 -0.81 -11.44 5.75
CA GLN A 113 -1.93 -10.83 6.44
C GLN A 113 -1.41 -9.82 7.45
N MET A 114 -2.00 -8.62 7.43
CA MET A 114 -1.76 -7.52 8.36
C MET A 114 -3.10 -7.00 8.89
N PRO A 115 -3.13 -6.20 9.95
CA PRO A 115 -4.37 -5.63 10.46
C PRO A 115 -5.16 -4.90 9.38
N GLU A 116 -6.47 -5.12 9.34
CA GLU A 116 -7.39 -4.43 8.43
C GLU A 116 -7.42 -2.93 8.76
N ASN A 117 -7.40 -2.10 7.73
CA ASN A 117 -7.39 -0.64 7.87
C ASN A 117 -8.31 0.08 6.89
N TYR A 118 -9.03 -0.64 6.03
CA TYR A 118 -9.91 -0.04 5.04
C TYR A 118 -11.28 0.26 5.67
N ILE A 119 -11.31 1.27 6.56
CA ILE A 119 -12.50 1.62 7.35
C ILE A 119 -13.66 2.18 6.52
N ALA A 120 -13.44 2.51 5.26
CA ALA A 120 -14.52 2.80 4.30
C ALA A 120 -15.38 1.55 4.00
N LEU A 121 -14.99 0.36 4.43
CA LEU A 121 -15.74 -0.89 4.27
C LEU A 121 -15.83 -1.68 5.59
N SER A 122 -14.71 -1.89 6.29
CA SER A 122 -14.59 -2.71 7.48
C SER A 122 -14.18 -1.87 8.72
N SER A 123 -14.09 -2.48 9.89
CA SER A 123 -13.52 -1.88 11.09
C SER A 123 -12.13 -2.48 11.34
N ALA A 124 -11.21 -1.71 11.90
CA ALA A 124 -9.95 -2.27 12.34
C ALA A 124 -10.17 -3.26 13.51
N PRO A 125 -9.33 -4.32 13.61
CA PRO A 125 -9.34 -5.24 14.76
C PRO A 125 -8.99 -4.53 16.07
N SER A 126 -9.17 -5.20 17.22
CA SER A 126 -8.69 -4.71 18.51
C SER A 126 -7.17 -4.59 18.53
N GLU A 127 -6.63 -3.82 19.47
CA GLU A 127 -5.16 -3.67 19.59
C GLU A 127 -4.45 -5.01 19.82
N SER A 128 -5.03 -5.88 20.66
CA SER A 128 -4.50 -7.22 20.93
C SER A 128 -4.54 -8.12 19.69
N GLU A 129 -5.62 -8.06 18.92
CA GLU A 129 -5.72 -8.76 17.64
C GLU A 129 -4.73 -8.22 16.61
N CYS A 130 -4.57 -6.90 16.52
CA CYS A 130 -3.55 -6.26 15.66
C CYS A 130 -2.15 -6.75 16.03
N ALA A 131 -1.80 -6.75 17.31
CA ALA A 131 -0.51 -7.25 17.79
C ALA A 131 -0.30 -8.73 17.44
N SER A 132 -1.32 -9.56 17.59
CA SER A 132 -1.30 -10.98 17.23
C SER A 132 -1.12 -11.20 15.73
N ILE A 133 -1.82 -10.42 14.89
CA ILE A 133 -1.68 -10.49 13.43
C ILE A 133 -0.27 -10.10 13.00
N ILE A 134 0.27 -9.00 13.55
CA ILE A 134 1.62 -8.54 13.27
C ILE A 134 2.67 -9.59 13.69
N ALA A 135 2.50 -10.19 14.87
CA ALA A 135 3.41 -11.23 15.35
C ALA A 135 3.46 -12.44 14.41
N ARG A 136 2.32 -12.84 13.82
CA ARG A 136 2.27 -13.90 12.81
C ARG A 136 2.84 -13.49 11.45
N ALA A 137 2.79 -12.21 11.10
CA ALA A 137 3.32 -11.71 9.83
C ALA A 137 4.85 -11.62 9.80
N LYS A 138 5.47 -11.27 10.93
CA LYS A 138 6.94 -11.11 11.03
C LYS A 138 7.75 -12.31 10.52
N PRO A 139 7.49 -13.56 10.93
CA PRO A 139 8.19 -14.73 10.39
C PRO A 139 8.03 -14.91 8.87
N VAL A 140 6.87 -14.49 8.33
CA VAL A 140 6.64 -14.52 6.87
C VAL A 140 7.60 -13.55 6.17
N PHE A 141 7.75 -12.34 6.68
CA PHE A 141 8.69 -11.36 6.11
C PHE A 141 10.14 -11.83 6.17
N SER A 142 10.57 -12.43 7.29
CA SER A 142 11.92 -13.01 7.39
C SER A 142 12.16 -14.14 6.38
N LYS A 143 11.17 -15.03 6.19
CA LYS A 143 11.25 -16.07 5.18
C LYS A 143 11.39 -15.49 3.77
N LEU A 144 10.61 -14.46 3.44
CA LEU A 144 10.67 -13.79 2.14
C LEU A 144 12.02 -13.09 1.93
N ALA A 145 12.54 -12.39 2.93
CA ALA A 145 13.86 -11.76 2.87
C ALA A 145 14.97 -12.81 2.64
N SER A 146 14.91 -13.94 3.33
CA SER A 146 15.84 -15.07 3.09
C SER A 146 15.76 -15.63 1.67
N GLN A 147 14.55 -15.74 1.08
CA GLN A 147 14.42 -16.18 -0.32
C GLN A 147 15.01 -15.15 -1.30
N ILE A 148 14.78 -13.84 -1.06
CA ILE A 148 15.34 -12.77 -1.88
C ILE A 148 16.86 -12.78 -1.82
N SER A 149 17.47 -12.90 -0.63
CA SER A 149 18.93 -12.93 -0.45
C SER A 149 19.59 -14.11 -1.17
N GLN A 150 18.88 -15.23 -1.28
CA GLN A 150 19.33 -16.42 -2.00
C GLN A 150 19.00 -16.38 -3.52
N GLY A 151 18.39 -15.28 -4.03
CA GLY A 151 17.98 -15.18 -5.42
C GLY A 151 16.87 -16.17 -5.82
N LYS A 152 16.17 -16.79 -4.86
CA LYS A 152 15.10 -17.77 -5.12
C LYS A 152 13.80 -17.06 -5.48
N PRO A 153 13.07 -17.52 -6.52
CA PRO A 153 11.76 -16.96 -6.82
C PRO A 153 10.75 -17.31 -5.71
N PHE A 154 9.76 -16.45 -5.52
CA PHE A 154 8.62 -16.81 -4.68
C PHE A 154 7.75 -17.87 -5.36
N PRO A 155 7.19 -18.81 -4.61
CA PRO A 155 6.33 -19.85 -5.17
C PRO A 155 5.07 -19.23 -5.79
N GLU A 156 4.66 -19.78 -6.92
CA GLU A 156 3.38 -19.44 -7.52
C GLU A 156 2.22 -19.92 -6.67
N MET A 157 1.22 -19.05 -6.49
CA MET A 157 0.00 -19.39 -5.78
C MET A 157 -1.12 -19.70 -6.78
N PRO A 158 -1.86 -20.80 -6.60
CA PRO A 158 -2.97 -21.11 -7.48
C PRO A 158 -4.04 -20.02 -7.42
N VAL A 159 -4.57 -19.67 -8.57
CA VAL A 159 -5.59 -18.61 -8.69
C VAL A 159 -6.90 -19.21 -9.16
N SER A 160 -7.94 -19.05 -8.34
CA SER A 160 -9.29 -19.48 -8.70
C SER A 160 -9.89 -18.65 -9.85
N LEU A 161 -10.92 -19.18 -10.51
CA LEU A 161 -11.68 -18.42 -11.53
C LEU A 161 -12.25 -17.12 -10.96
N GLY A 162 -12.79 -17.17 -9.72
CA GLY A 162 -13.25 -15.98 -9.01
C GLY A 162 -12.11 -14.98 -8.79
N GLY A 163 -10.92 -15.43 -8.41
CA GLY A 163 -9.74 -14.58 -8.26
C GLY A 163 -9.34 -13.89 -9.56
N ARG A 164 -9.46 -14.56 -10.71
CA ARG A 164 -9.23 -13.96 -12.03
C ARG A 164 -10.27 -12.90 -12.36
N PHE A 165 -11.54 -13.18 -12.07
CA PHE A 165 -12.64 -12.23 -12.31
C PHE A 165 -12.50 -10.96 -11.48
N ILE A 166 -12.30 -11.07 -10.16
CA ILE A 166 -12.21 -9.90 -9.26
C ILE A 166 -10.98 -9.04 -9.53
N SER A 167 -9.85 -9.66 -9.88
CA SER A 167 -8.64 -8.91 -10.27
C SER A 167 -8.69 -8.40 -11.70
N GLY A 168 -9.47 -9.02 -12.58
CA GLY A 168 -9.63 -8.68 -13.98
C GLY A 168 -10.68 -7.60 -14.20
N PRO A 169 -11.85 -7.95 -14.74
CA PRO A 169 -12.87 -6.98 -15.15
C PRO A 169 -13.48 -6.21 -13.97
N PHE A 170 -13.55 -6.82 -12.78
CA PHE A 170 -14.13 -6.15 -11.61
C PHE A 170 -13.22 -5.06 -11.02
N ASN A 171 -11.90 -5.21 -11.06
CA ASN A 171 -10.97 -4.22 -10.51
C ASN A 171 -11.16 -2.80 -11.09
N PRO A 172 -11.14 -2.56 -12.42
CA PRO A 172 -11.35 -1.23 -12.95
C PRO A 172 -12.75 -0.67 -12.62
N LEU A 173 -13.78 -1.52 -12.59
CA LEU A 173 -15.13 -1.13 -12.20
C LEU A 173 -15.16 -0.70 -10.73
N TYR A 174 -14.51 -1.44 -9.84
CA TYR A 174 -14.38 -1.10 -8.43
C TYR A 174 -13.73 0.28 -8.23
N TYR A 175 -12.62 0.54 -8.93
CA TYR A 175 -11.96 1.85 -8.88
C TYR A 175 -12.89 2.97 -9.39
N HIS A 176 -13.62 2.71 -10.48
CA HIS A 176 -14.53 3.70 -11.04
C HIS A 176 -15.72 4.01 -10.10
N LEU A 177 -16.27 3.01 -9.43
CA LEU A 177 -17.48 3.19 -8.61
C LEU A 177 -17.16 3.61 -7.16
N TYR A 178 -16.12 3.05 -6.55
CA TYR A 178 -15.92 3.14 -5.10
C TYR A 178 -14.75 4.04 -4.68
N ILE A 179 -13.72 4.19 -5.49
CA ILE A 179 -12.55 5.01 -5.11
C ILE A 179 -12.84 6.48 -5.44
N LYS A 180 -13.56 7.15 -4.54
CA LYS A 180 -13.98 8.55 -4.66
C LYS A 180 -13.71 9.30 -3.36
N ASP A 181 -13.09 10.47 -3.45
CA ASP A 181 -12.86 11.32 -2.28
C ASP A 181 -14.07 12.16 -1.86
N LYS A 182 -15.06 12.32 -2.72
CA LYS A 182 -16.33 13.05 -2.42
C LYS A 182 -17.10 12.52 -1.20
N GLY A 183 -16.75 11.31 -0.72
CA GLY A 183 -17.34 10.73 0.49
C GLY A 183 -16.67 11.17 1.78
N PHE A 184 -15.48 11.79 1.73
CA PHE A 184 -14.82 12.28 2.93
C PHE A 184 -15.46 13.57 3.44
N THR A 185 -15.69 13.60 4.75
CA THR A 185 -16.21 14.76 5.48
C THR A 185 -15.34 15.04 6.69
N VAL A 186 -15.44 16.24 7.25
CA VAL A 186 -14.71 16.63 8.44
C VAL A 186 -15.68 17.23 9.46
N SER A 187 -15.64 16.75 10.72
CA SER A 187 -16.45 17.25 11.84
C SER A 187 -15.81 18.50 12.48
N ASP A 188 -16.53 19.09 13.44
CA ASP A 188 -16.05 20.24 14.21
C ASP A 188 -14.92 19.90 15.20
N ASP A 189 -14.66 18.60 15.43
CA ASP A 189 -13.52 18.13 16.22
C ASP A 189 -12.17 18.35 15.51
N CYS A 190 -12.17 18.90 14.30
CA CYS A 190 -10.96 19.19 13.55
C CYS A 190 -10.15 20.34 14.21
N VAL A 191 -8.96 20.02 14.68
CA VAL A 191 -8.02 20.98 15.31
C VAL A 191 -7.08 21.67 14.30
N SER A 192 -7.38 21.62 13.03
CA SER A 192 -6.63 22.31 11.95
C SER A 192 -5.13 21.97 11.87
N CYS A 193 -4.70 20.82 12.39
CA CYS A 193 -3.28 20.44 12.48
C CYS A 193 -2.59 20.15 11.14
N GLY A 194 -3.33 20.01 10.03
CA GLY A 194 -2.80 19.75 8.69
C GLY A 194 -2.17 18.37 8.46
N LYS A 195 -2.18 17.48 9.45
CA LYS A 195 -1.57 16.13 9.35
C LYS A 195 -2.11 15.32 8.18
N CYS A 196 -3.41 15.42 7.89
CA CYS A 196 -4.05 14.76 6.75
C CYS A 196 -3.49 15.21 5.39
N ALA A 197 -3.26 16.51 5.22
CA ALA A 197 -2.66 17.07 4.01
C ALA A 197 -1.17 16.69 3.91
N LYS A 198 -0.43 16.75 5.03
CA LYS A 198 0.98 16.33 5.10
C LYS A 198 1.17 14.86 4.72
N ARG A 199 0.30 13.96 5.18
CA ARG A 199 0.37 12.52 4.94
C ARG A 199 -0.17 12.07 3.59
N CYS A 200 -0.93 12.90 2.89
CA CYS A 200 -1.51 12.52 1.60
C CYS A 200 -0.41 12.33 0.54
N PRO A 201 -0.17 11.11 0.02
CA PRO A 201 0.91 10.85 -0.94
C PRO A 201 0.66 11.48 -2.30
N LEU A 202 -0.59 11.82 -2.63
CA LEU A 202 -0.99 12.38 -3.92
C LEU A 202 -1.26 13.87 -3.87
N ASN A 203 -0.93 14.57 -2.76
CA ASN A 203 -1.27 15.98 -2.54
C ASN A 203 -2.76 16.30 -2.81
N ASN A 204 -3.61 15.29 -2.62
CA ASN A 204 -5.06 15.39 -2.86
C ASN A 204 -5.80 16.20 -1.79
N ILE A 205 -5.15 16.54 -0.68
CA ILE A 205 -5.76 17.29 0.41
C ILE A 205 -5.07 18.65 0.53
N GLY A 206 -5.87 19.70 0.39
CA GLY A 206 -5.48 21.06 0.74
C GLY A 206 -6.11 21.48 2.07
N MET A 207 -5.65 22.61 2.62
CA MET A 207 -6.28 23.26 3.78
C MET A 207 -6.95 24.55 3.30
N ALA A 208 -8.26 24.69 3.54
CA ALA A 208 -9.03 25.91 3.30
C ALA A 208 -9.70 26.30 4.62
N GLU A 209 -9.51 27.54 5.05
CA GLU A 209 -10.03 28.06 6.33
C GLU A 209 -9.74 27.13 7.52
N GLY A 210 -8.52 26.54 7.55
CA GLY A 210 -8.09 25.62 8.60
C GLY A 210 -8.66 24.20 8.48
N ARG A 211 -9.48 23.87 7.47
CA ARG A 211 -10.11 22.56 7.29
C ARG A 211 -9.60 21.83 6.05
N PRO A 212 -9.50 20.50 6.06
CA PRO A 212 -9.08 19.73 4.89
C PRO A 212 -10.15 19.73 3.78
N VAL A 213 -9.68 19.92 2.54
CA VAL A 213 -10.50 19.86 1.32
C VAL A 213 -9.84 18.89 0.34
N TRP A 214 -10.62 17.94 -0.19
CA TRP A 214 -10.16 16.95 -1.17
C TRP A 214 -10.33 17.46 -2.60
N LYS A 215 -9.36 17.14 -3.48
CA LYS A 215 -9.19 17.71 -4.83
C LYS A 215 -9.52 16.74 -5.97
N GLY A 216 -10.06 15.54 -5.70
CA GLY A 216 -10.47 14.59 -6.73
C GLY A 216 -9.43 13.52 -7.12
N ASN A 217 -8.24 13.53 -6.54
CA ASN A 217 -7.15 12.58 -6.85
C ASN A 217 -6.87 11.62 -5.68
N CYS A 218 -7.87 10.88 -5.22
CA CYS A 218 -7.75 9.99 -4.08
C CYS A 218 -7.51 8.53 -4.50
N THR A 219 -6.63 7.83 -3.81
CA THR A 219 -6.38 6.39 -3.96
C THR A 219 -6.97 5.56 -2.81
N HIS A 220 -7.75 6.15 -1.89
CA HIS A 220 -8.33 5.49 -0.73
C HIS A 220 -7.31 4.75 0.15
N CYS A 221 -6.13 5.34 0.35
CA CYS A 221 -5.09 4.74 1.20
C CYS A 221 -5.38 4.82 2.71
N MET A 222 -6.43 5.50 3.12
CA MET A 222 -6.87 5.71 4.51
C MET A 222 -5.89 6.50 5.40
N ALA A 223 -4.78 7.01 4.87
CA ALA A 223 -3.77 7.73 5.64
C ALA A 223 -4.33 8.96 6.38
N CYS A 224 -5.24 9.71 5.75
CA CYS A 224 -5.85 10.91 6.33
C CYS A 224 -6.82 10.57 7.46
N ILE A 225 -7.72 9.62 7.23
CA ILE A 225 -8.79 9.27 8.17
C ILE A 225 -8.26 8.46 9.36
N CYS A 226 -7.38 7.46 9.13
CA CYS A 226 -6.79 6.67 10.21
C CYS A 226 -5.73 7.45 11.02
N GLY A 227 -5.03 8.40 10.38
CA GLY A 227 -4.02 9.20 11.05
C GLY A 227 -4.51 10.52 11.63
N CYS A 228 -5.83 10.78 11.64
CA CYS A 228 -6.40 11.97 12.27
C CYS A 228 -6.37 11.85 13.80
N PRO A 229 -5.68 12.74 14.52
CA PRO A 229 -5.52 12.60 15.98
C PRO A 229 -6.81 12.79 16.76
N THR A 230 -7.78 13.51 16.22
CA THR A 230 -9.10 13.75 16.83
C THR A 230 -10.21 12.95 16.16
N GLU A 231 -9.85 12.04 15.25
CA GLU A 231 -10.79 11.25 14.44
C GLU A 231 -11.86 12.08 13.69
N ALA A 232 -11.59 13.36 13.46
CA ALA A 232 -12.52 14.31 12.85
C ALA A 232 -12.87 14.01 11.37
N ILE A 233 -12.11 13.14 10.69
CA ILE A 233 -12.36 12.79 9.28
C ILE A 233 -13.20 11.52 9.22
N GLU A 234 -14.29 11.56 8.45
CA GLU A 234 -15.17 10.44 8.19
C GLU A 234 -15.32 10.18 6.69
N TYR A 235 -15.69 8.95 6.32
CA TYR A 235 -16.06 8.58 4.96
C TYR A 235 -17.54 8.18 4.91
N LYS A 236 -18.40 9.08 4.45
CA LYS A 236 -19.87 8.96 4.50
C LYS A 236 -20.32 8.66 5.95
N SER A 237 -21.41 7.91 6.11
CA SER A 237 -21.82 7.36 7.41
C SER A 237 -21.13 6.04 7.76
N ILE A 238 -20.42 5.44 6.80
CA ILE A 238 -19.91 4.06 6.92
C ILE A 238 -18.75 3.95 7.93
N SER A 239 -17.91 4.97 8.05
CA SER A 239 -16.75 4.94 8.94
C SER A 239 -17.04 5.37 10.38
N LYS A 240 -18.22 5.95 10.65
CA LYS A 240 -18.59 6.42 11.97
C LYS A 240 -18.56 5.29 13.03
N GLY A 241 -17.90 5.55 14.15
CA GLY A 241 -17.75 4.61 15.24
C GLY A 241 -16.87 3.39 14.95
N LYS A 242 -16.25 3.31 13.78
CA LYS A 242 -15.30 2.24 13.47
C LYS A 242 -13.95 2.53 14.07
N ARG A 243 -13.34 1.49 14.61
CA ARG A 243 -11.95 1.54 15.09
C ARG A 243 -11.02 1.84 13.94
N ARG A 244 -10.07 2.73 14.19
CA ARG A 244 -9.01 3.11 13.26
C ARG A 244 -7.70 2.42 13.64
N TYR A 245 -6.87 2.16 12.64
CA TYR A 245 -5.57 1.55 12.83
C TYR A 245 -4.52 2.34 12.07
N ASP A 246 -3.49 2.77 12.75
CA ASP A 246 -2.39 3.53 12.18
C ASP A 246 -1.10 3.28 12.97
N ILE A 247 -0.10 2.71 12.32
CA ILE A 247 1.25 2.49 12.85
C ILE A 247 2.31 3.12 11.96
N MET A 248 1.91 4.11 11.13
CA MET A 248 2.82 4.79 10.21
C MET A 248 3.84 5.60 10.98
N GLU A 249 5.11 5.29 10.80
CA GLU A 249 6.23 6.14 11.26
C GLU A 249 6.39 7.32 10.29
N GLU A 250 6.54 8.55 10.81
CA GLU A 250 6.71 9.80 10.04
C GLU A 250 8.19 10.07 9.69
#